data_6a6f07fe0b74a1ce6abbe0d3add79794
#
_entry.id   6a6f07fe0b74a1ce6abbe0d3add79794
#
_cell.length_a   1.000
_cell.length_b   1.000
_cell.length_c   1.000
_cell.angle_alpha   90.00
_cell.angle_beta   90.00
_cell.angle_gamma   90.00
#
_symmetry.space_group_name_H-M   'P 1'
#
loop_
_entity.id
_entity.type
_entity.pdbx_description
1 polymer ?
#
loop_
_entity_poly.entity_id
_entity_poly.type
_entity_poly.pdbx_seq_one_letter_code
_entity_poly.pdbx_strand_id
1 'polypeptide(L)'
;MAAVIAVNPSETRPNTDRTDSGYRDYDEDSATRLLFVSRARGLDLGCEQIAELLPAWHGSDCGSARDRIVSLIDEKRAEIAARIEELSAFARQLKNVRESFDAAPAPIACRADLSCCVPETASSLVPVELLKLSRP
;
A
#
# COMPACT_ATOMS: atom_id res chain seq x y z
N MET A 1 -2.81 -26.58 16.23
CA MET A 1 -1.35 -26.69 15.97
C MET A 1 -1.11 -26.19 14.54
N ALA A 2 -0.57 -25.00 14.40
CA ALA A 2 -0.23 -24.43 13.10
C ALA A 2 1.11 -25.06 12.66
N ALA A 3 1.09 -25.86 11.60
CA ALA A 3 2.31 -26.36 10.98
C ALA A 3 2.99 -25.17 10.28
N VAL A 4 4.08 -24.70 10.83
CA VAL A 4 4.99 -23.78 10.17
C VAL A 4 5.66 -24.56 9.05
N ILE A 5 5.17 -24.43 7.83
CA ILE A 5 5.86 -24.94 6.65
C ILE A 5 7.07 -24.04 6.46
N ALA A 6 8.24 -24.55 6.81
CA ALA A 6 9.50 -23.89 6.50
C ALA A 6 9.67 -23.86 4.98
N VAL A 7 9.38 -22.72 4.38
CA VAL A 7 9.66 -22.47 2.96
C VAL A 7 11.18 -22.41 2.82
N ASN A 8 11.74 -23.37 2.11
CA ASN A 8 13.17 -23.44 1.87
C ASN A 8 13.57 -22.25 0.96
N PRO A 9 14.40 -21.30 1.43
CA PRO A 9 14.74 -20.09 0.67
C PRO A 9 15.49 -20.37 -0.64
N SER A 10 15.97 -21.60 -0.85
CA SER A 10 16.60 -22.01 -2.10
C SER A 10 15.61 -22.33 -3.23
N GLU A 11 14.32 -22.60 -2.91
CA GLU A 11 13.30 -22.89 -3.95
C GLU A 11 12.64 -21.64 -4.51
N THR A 12 12.84 -20.48 -3.88
CA THR A 12 12.22 -19.22 -4.29
C THR A 12 13.05 -18.43 -5.31
N ARG A 13 14.26 -18.89 -5.61
CA ARG A 13 15.13 -18.21 -6.59
C ARG A 13 14.85 -18.76 -7.99
N PRO A 14 14.63 -17.86 -8.98
CA PRO A 14 14.57 -18.29 -10.37
C PRO A 14 15.88 -18.98 -10.75
N ASN A 15 15.78 -20.12 -11.40
CA ASN A 15 16.96 -20.80 -11.96
C ASN A 15 17.51 -19.90 -13.07
N THR A 16 18.70 -19.36 -12.87
CA THR A 16 19.35 -18.49 -13.85
C THR A 16 20.68 -19.10 -14.22
N ASP A 17 20.74 -19.72 -15.39
CA ASP A 17 21.99 -20.08 -16.02
C ASP A 17 22.60 -18.85 -16.71
N ARG A 18 23.93 -18.81 -16.82
CA ARG A 18 24.60 -17.76 -17.58
C ARG A 18 24.97 -18.33 -18.96
N THR A 19 24.60 -17.60 -19.99
CA THR A 19 25.09 -17.86 -21.34
C THR A 19 26.60 -17.64 -21.41
N ASP A 20 27.28 -18.24 -22.41
CA ASP A 20 28.72 -18.03 -22.66
C ASP A 20 29.11 -16.55 -22.86
N SER A 21 28.14 -15.69 -23.20
CA SER A 21 28.27 -14.24 -23.30
C SER A 21 28.07 -13.50 -21.97
N GLY A 22 27.85 -14.21 -20.86
CA GLY A 22 27.71 -13.63 -19.51
C GLY A 22 26.32 -13.08 -19.18
N TYR A 23 25.35 -13.15 -20.10
CA TYR A 23 23.96 -12.78 -19.84
C TYR A 23 23.25 -13.84 -19.02
N ARG A 24 22.31 -13.40 -18.18
CA ARG A 24 21.40 -14.29 -17.46
C ARG A 24 20.36 -14.83 -18.44
N ASP A 25 20.30 -16.13 -18.55
CA ASP A 25 19.24 -16.83 -19.27
C ASP A 25 18.17 -17.25 -18.25
N TYR A 26 16.93 -16.93 -18.54
CA TYR A 26 15.80 -17.28 -17.70
C TYR A 26 14.99 -18.35 -18.42
N ASP A 27 14.75 -19.47 -17.76
CA ASP A 27 13.86 -20.48 -18.27
C ASP A 27 12.41 -19.98 -18.36
N GLU A 28 11.56 -20.69 -19.09
CA GLU A 28 10.16 -20.32 -19.31
C GLU A 28 9.37 -20.26 -17.98
N ASP A 29 9.72 -21.13 -17.02
CA ASP A 29 9.11 -21.14 -15.69
C ASP A 29 9.45 -19.87 -14.90
N SER A 30 10.70 -19.45 -14.94
CA SER A 30 11.14 -18.19 -14.34
C SER A 30 10.44 -16.98 -14.98
N ALA A 31 10.27 -16.96 -16.29
CA ALA A 31 9.55 -15.89 -16.98
C ALA A 31 8.08 -15.84 -16.56
N THR A 32 7.44 -16.98 -16.41
CA THR A 32 6.04 -17.09 -15.97
C THR A 32 5.88 -16.65 -14.50
N ARG A 33 6.83 -17.00 -13.64
CA ARG A 33 6.86 -16.52 -12.24
C ARG A 33 6.99 -15.01 -12.17
N LEU A 34 7.87 -14.42 -12.95
CA LEU A 34 8.02 -12.95 -13.02
C LEU A 34 6.74 -12.28 -13.49
N LEU A 35 6.05 -12.86 -14.48
CA LEU A 35 4.76 -12.36 -14.94
C LEU A 35 3.70 -12.42 -13.84
N PHE A 36 3.64 -13.52 -13.07
CA PHE A 36 2.76 -13.64 -11.92
C PHE A 36 3.06 -12.57 -10.86
N VAL A 37 4.33 -12.39 -10.47
CA VAL A 37 4.75 -11.36 -9.52
C VAL A 37 4.37 -9.98 -10.01
N SER A 38 4.61 -9.67 -11.29
CA SER A 38 4.24 -8.38 -11.88
C SER A 38 2.73 -8.12 -11.81
N ARG A 39 1.90 -9.11 -12.12
CA ARG A 39 0.44 -9.01 -12.02
C ARG A 39 -0.04 -8.84 -10.58
N ALA A 40 0.54 -9.58 -9.65
CA ALA A 40 0.21 -9.47 -8.23
C ALA A 40 0.62 -8.10 -7.67
N ARG A 41 1.76 -7.55 -8.09
CA ARG A 41 2.15 -6.17 -7.76
C ARG A 41 1.19 -5.15 -8.34
N GLY A 42 0.60 -5.39 -9.50
CA GLY A 42 -0.46 -4.55 -10.07
C GLY A 42 -1.74 -4.50 -9.22
N LEU A 43 -1.95 -5.49 -8.35
CA LEU A 43 -3.02 -5.50 -7.34
C LEU A 43 -2.57 -4.87 -6.00
N ASP A 44 -1.39 -4.25 -5.96
CA ASP A 44 -0.78 -3.67 -4.76
C ASP A 44 -0.52 -4.70 -3.63
N LEU A 45 -0.29 -5.96 -4.00
CA LEU A 45 0.09 -7.00 -3.05
C LEU A 45 1.56 -6.81 -2.65
N GLY A 46 1.84 -6.92 -1.35
CA GLY A 46 3.18 -6.88 -0.79
C GLY A 46 3.99 -8.12 -1.15
N CYS A 47 5.32 -8.02 -1.09
CA CYS A 47 6.21 -9.15 -1.41
C CYS A 47 5.95 -10.38 -0.52
N GLU A 48 5.61 -10.17 0.76
CA GLU A 48 5.28 -11.25 1.69
C GLU A 48 3.99 -11.98 1.26
N GLN A 49 2.95 -11.24 0.89
CA GLN A 49 1.70 -11.79 0.39
C GLN A 49 1.88 -12.56 -0.92
N ILE A 50 2.76 -12.06 -1.80
CA ILE A 50 3.11 -12.76 -3.05
C ILE A 50 3.88 -14.04 -2.74
N ALA A 51 4.81 -14.00 -1.79
CA ALA A 51 5.57 -15.19 -1.38
C ALA A 51 4.67 -16.29 -0.79
N GLU A 52 3.60 -15.93 -0.08
CA GLU A 52 2.60 -16.88 0.41
C GLU A 52 1.84 -17.60 -0.73
N LEU A 53 1.72 -16.98 -1.89
CA LEU A 53 1.01 -17.55 -3.05
C LEU A 53 1.90 -18.45 -3.91
N LEU A 54 3.23 -18.29 -3.84
CA LEU A 54 4.16 -19.06 -4.66
C LEU A 54 4.13 -20.59 -4.44
N PRO A 55 3.92 -21.13 -3.21
CA PRO A 55 3.80 -22.56 -3.00
C PRO A 55 2.64 -23.21 -3.77
N ALA A 56 1.57 -22.46 -4.05
CA ALA A 56 0.46 -22.95 -4.87
C ALA A 56 0.87 -23.20 -6.33
N TRP A 57 1.97 -22.60 -6.78
CA TRP A 57 2.54 -22.81 -8.11
C TRP A 57 3.01 -24.24 -8.34
N HIS A 58 3.53 -24.89 -7.31
CA HIS A 58 4.01 -26.27 -7.35
C HIS A 58 2.94 -27.28 -6.90
N GLY A 59 1.80 -26.81 -6.46
CA GLY A 59 0.69 -27.62 -5.97
C GLY A 59 -0.45 -27.70 -6.96
N SER A 60 -1.25 -28.72 -6.80
CA SER A 60 -2.41 -29.01 -7.62
C SER A 60 -3.66 -28.19 -7.24
N ASP A 61 -3.58 -27.30 -6.25
CA ASP A 61 -4.74 -26.60 -5.70
C ASP A 61 -4.77 -25.11 -6.07
N CYS A 62 -5.16 -24.87 -7.33
CA CYS A 62 -5.46 -23.51 -7.78
C CYS A 62 -6.67 -22.88 -7.04
N GLY A 63 -7.54 -23.67 -6.43
CA GLY A 63 -8.72 -23.20 -5.72
C GLY A 63 -8.32 -22.40 -4.49
N SER A 64 -7.51 -22.99 -3.60
CA SER A 64 -7.08 -22.31 -2.36
C SER A 64 -6.23 -21.07 -2.64
N ALA A 65 -5.38 -21.09 -3.68
CA ALA A 65 -4.62 -19.91 -4.08
C ALA A 65 -5.54 -18.78 -4.54
N ARG A 66 -6.57 -19.11 -5.34
CA ARG A 66 -7.56 -18.14 -5.79
C ARG A 66 -8.36 -17.55 -4.63
N ASP A 67 -8.80 -18.38 -3.69
CA ASP A 67 -9.54 -17.94 -2.50
C ASP A 67 -8.68 -17.01 -1.64
N ARG A 68 -7.40 -17.31 -1.49
CA ARG A 68 -6.46 -16.44 -0.79
C ARG A 68 -6.26 -15.10 -1.49
N ILE A 69 -6.16 -15.08 -2.82
CA ILE A 69 -6.07 -13.83 -3.60
C ILE A 69 -7.34 -13.00 -3.41
N VAL A 70 -8.52 -13.61 -3.46
CA VAL A 70 -9.79 -12.92 -3.23
C VAL A 70 -9.82 -12.29 -1.84
N SER A 71 -9.41 -13.02 -0.80
CA SER A 71 -9.32 -12.51 0.58
C SER A 71 -8.38 -11.31 0.67
N LEU A 72 -7.19 -11.38 0.06
CA LEU A 72 -6.23 -10.27 0.04
C LEU A 72 -6.78 -9.03 -0.68
N ILE A 73 -7.52 -9.22 -1.76
CA ILE A 73 -8.18 -8.12 -2.48
C ILE A 73 -9.23 -7.47 -1.59
N ASP A 74 -10.04 -8.26 -0.88
CA ASP A 74 -11.08 -7.72 0.00
C ASP A 74 -10.49 -6.98 1.21
N GLU A 75 -9.41 -7.50 1.81
CA GLU A 75 -8.63 -6.81 2.84
C GLU A 75 -8.11 -5.46 2.32
N LYS A 76 -7.55 -5.44 1.12
CA LYS A 76 -7.04 -4.21 0.51
C LYS A 76 -8.14 -3.20 0.20
N ARG A 77 -9.29 -3.66 -0.28
CA ARG A 77 -10.44 -2.80 -0.51
C ARG A 77 -10.96 -2.17 0.78
N ALA A 78 -11.00 -2.93 1.88
CA ALA A 78 -11.39 -2.41 3.18
C ALA A 78 -10.41 -1.35 3.70
N GLU A 79 -9.10 -1.58 3.55
CA GLU A 79 -8.04 -0.61 3.89
C GLU A 79 -8.20 0.69 3.10
N ILE A 80 -8.42 0.60 1.79
CA ILE A 80 -8.64 1.75 0.92
C ILE A 80 -9.90 2.52 1.33
N ALA A 81 -11.01 1.81 1.63
CA ALA A 81 -12.25 2.44 2.06
C ALA A 81 -12.08 3.23 3.36
N ALA A 82 -11.38 2.66 4.35
CA ALA A 82 -11.04 3.34 5.59
C ALA A 82 -10.20 4.61 5.32
N ARG A 83 -9.22 4.51 4.43
CA ARG A 83 -8.38 5.66 4.06
C ARG A 83 -9.14 6.77 3.37
N ILE A 84 -10.09 6.43 2.50
CA ILE A 84 -10.98 7.41 1.85
C ILE A 84 -11.80 8.14 2.91
N GLU A 85 -12.32 7.44 3.92
CA GLU A 85 -13.10 8.07 4.98
C GLU A 85 -12.25 9.03 5.83
N GLU A 86 -11.03 8.64 6.20
CA GLU A 86 -10.07 9.50 6.91
C GLU A 86 -9.77 10.78 6.12
N LEU A 87 -9.44 10.64 4.83
CA LEU A 87 -9.15 11.77 3.96
C LEU A 87 -10.37 12.67 3.77
N SER A 88 -11.56 12.09 3.66
CA SER A 88 -12.80 12.84 3.54
C SER A 88 -13.11 13.62 4.81
N ALA A 89 -12.86 13.04 5.99
CA ALA A 89 -13.01 13.71 7.26
C ALA A 89 -12.04 14.89 7.36
N PHE A 90 -10.77 14.69 6.98
CA PHE A 90 -9.78 15.76 6.98
C PHE A 90 -10.12 16.89 6.00
N ALA A 91 -10.60 16.55 4.81
CA ALA A 91 -11.05 17.55 3.84
C ALA A 91 -12.22 18.40 4.39
N ARG A 92 -13.17 17.79 5.12
CA ARG A 92 -14.25 18.54 5.81
C ARG A 92 -13.69 19.49 6.87
N GLN A 93 -12.69 19.04 7.66
CA GLN A 93 -12.05 19.88 8.66
C GLN A 93 -11.37 21.09 8.02
N LEU A 94 -10.60 20.89 6.95
CA LEU A 94 -9.96 21.98 6.21
C LEU A 94 -10.98 22.96 5.61
N LYS A 95 -12.11 22.48 5.13
CA LYS A 95 -13.20 23.32 4.66
C LYS A 95 -13.74 24.21 5.79
N ASN A 96 -13.98 23.63 6.97
CA ASN A 96 -14.47 24.39 8.13
C ASN A 96 -13.47 25.49 8.55
N VAL A 97 -12.17 25.18 8.55
CA VAL A 97 -11.11 26.17 8.82
C VAL A 97 -11.15 27.29 7.79
N ARG A 98 -11.27 26.96 6.51
CA ARG A 98 -11.40 27.98 5.46
C ARG A 98 -12.62 28.86 5.65
N GLU A 99 -13.77 28.28 5.94
CA GLU A 99 -15.02 29.03 6.19
C GLU A 99 -14.91 29.98 7.40
N SER A 100 -14.11 29.60 8.42
CA SER A 100 -13.84 30.49 9.56
C SER A 100 -13.04 31.73 9.16
N PHE A 101 -12.16 31.66 8.18
CA PHE A 101 -11.47 32.81 7.61
C PHE A 101 -12.41 33.71 6.79
N ASP A 102 -13.31 33.11 6.02
CA ASP A 102 -14.27 33.90 5.21
C ASP A 102 -15.30 34.59 6.09
N ALA A 103 -15.60 34.06 7.27
CA ALA A 103 -16.57 34.65 8.22
C ALA A 103 -15.99 35.79 9.08
N ALA A 104 -14.67 35.86 9.25
CA ALA A 104 -14.01 36.86 10.07
C ALA A 104 -13.24 37.87 9.21
N PRO A 105 -13.48 39.20 9.36
CA PRO A 105 -12.69 40.17 8.64
C PRO A 105 -11.23 40.12 9.07
N ALA A 106 -10.32 40.27 8.09
CA ALA A 106 -8.90 40.29 8.36
C ALA A 106 -8.55 41.43 9.35
N PRO A 107 -7.81 41.17 10.43
CA PRO A 107 -7.36 42.21 11.33
C PRO A 107 -6.38 43.16 10.62
N ILE A 108 -6.40 44.43 11.05
CA ILE A 108 -5.54 45.50 10.48
C ILE A 108 -4.04 45.19 10.73
N ALA A 109 -3.72 44.42 11.78
CA ALA A 109 -2.38 43.99 12.12
C ALA A 109 -2.39 42.56 12.63
N CYS A 110 -1.33 41.79 12.30
CA CYS A 110 -1.17 40.45 12.82
C CYS A 110 -1.01 40.43 14.33
N ARG A 111 -1.65 39.46 14.98
CA ARG A 111 -1.44 39.21 16.41
C ARG A 111 -0.08 38.55 16.61
N ALA A 112 0.54 38.78 17.77
CA ALA A 112 1.85 38.24 18.09
C ALA A 112 1.90 36.69 18.09
N ASP A 113 0.76 36.06 18.34
CA ASP A 113 0.58 34.59 18.35
C ASP A 113 0.17 34.01 16.99
N LEU A 114 0.07 34.86 15.94
CA LEU A 114 -0.35 34.52 14.60
C LEU A 114 -1.75 33.87 14.53
N SER A 115 -2.57 33.94 15.56
CA SER A 115 -3.91 33.36 15.59
C SER A 115 -4.85 33.91 14.51
N CYS A 116 -4.51 35.08 13.95
CA CYS A 116 -5.22 35.65 12.80
C CYS A 116 -4.94 34.92 11.48
N CYS A 117 -3.82 34.18 11.39
CA CYS A 117 -3.40 33.47 10.19
C CYS A 117 -3.56 31.94 10.32
N VAL A 118 -3.48 31.44 11.55
CA VAL A 118 -3.67 30.02 11.87
C VAL A 118 -4.63 29.95 13.07
N PRO A 119 -5.93 29.71 12.84
CA PRO A 119 -6.90 29.66 13.93
C PRO A 119 -6.63 28.50 14.87
N GLU A 120 -6.99 28.64 16.15
CA GLU A 120 -6.80 27.62 17.18
C GLU A 120 -7.49 26.29 16.82
N THR A 121 -8.57 26.36 16.06
CA THR A 121 -9.26 25.18 15.52
C THR A 121 -8.35 24.31 14.64
N ALA A 122 -7.29 24.87 14.06
CA ALA A 122 -6.30 24.10 13.30
C ALA A 122 -5.46 23.18 14.21
N SER A 123 -5.29 23.53 15.49
CA SER A 123 -4.55 22.69 16.45
C SER A 123 -5.28 21.40 16.82
N SER A 124 -6.60 21.36 16.65
CA SER A 124 -7.43 20.16 16.88
C SER A 124 -7.54 19.26 15.65
N LEU A 125 -6.96 19.66 14.53
CA LEU A 125 -6.89 18.80 13.34
C LEU A 125 -6.02 17.61 13.70
N VAL A 126 -6.59 16.42 13.61
CA VAL A 126 -5.82 15.17 13.73
C VAL A 126 -4.79 15.17 12.60
N PRO A 127 -3.49 15.16 12.91
CA PRO A 127 -2.48 15.08 11.87
C PRO A 127 -2.70 13.78 11.12
N VAL A 128 -3.20 13.89 9.90
CA VAL A 128 -3.23 12.74 9.01
C VAL A 128 -1.77 12.43 8.70
N GLU A 129 -1.28 11.29 9.14
CA GLU A 129 0.03 10.78 8.74
C GLU A 129 0.04 10.45 7.24
N LEU A 130 -0.23 11.47 6.43
CA LEU A 130 -0.23 11.40 4.98
C LEU A 130 1.16 11.09 4.42
N LEU A 131 2.21 11.24 5.23
CA LEU A 131 3.59 11.13 4.80
C LEU A 131 4.13 9.69 4.80
N LYS A 132 3.35 8.71 5.26
CA LYS A 132 3.69 7.29 5.10
C LYS A 132 3.03 6.64 3.88
N LEU A 133 2.64 7.40 2.89
CA LEU A 133 2.55 6.87 1.54
C LEU A 133 4.00 6.62 1.12
N SER A 134 4.47 5.43 1.41
CA SER A 134 5.74 4.93 0.91
C SER A 134 5.80 5.23 -0.58
N ARG A 135 6.73 6.10 -0.93
CA ARG A 135 7.15 6.21 -2.32
C ARG A 135 7.55 4.81 -2.80
N PRO A 136 7.20 4.46 -4.04
CA PRO A 136 7.60 3.21 -4.66
C PRO A 136 9.12 3.03 -4.66
#